data_29cd0c18d4d9b594ca60a0f95346b20a
#
_entry.id   29cd0c18d4d9b594ca60a0f95346b20a
#
_cell.length_a   1.000
_cell.length_b   1.000
_cell.length_c   1.000
_cell.angle_alpha   90.00
_cell.angle_beta   90.00
_cell.angle_gamma   90.00
#
_symmetry.space_group_name_H-M   'P 1'
#
loop_
_entity.id
_entity.type
_entity.pdbx_description
1 polymer ?
#
loop_
_entity_poly.entity_id
_entity_poly.type
_entity_poly.pdbx_seq_one_letter_code
_entity_poly.pdbx_strand_id
1 'polypeptide(L)'
;MEEKRNVEAASRKWEVVVFTLGKDAFAINVNKTREILRWTGCRPIPTKVPAFVGITTLRDVLLPLIDLRIFLGINSTVPMANTKVMVVEFNDIKMGFLVDGVERIRQVNAEDLDSSKMRGVSLKWVLYIIKRDERNILLLDYEAIIQDTDPAVAEHMFDKWKLETFHRQIGHVEDFHILVADDSPLLRQQTCDVLKQSGFTSIYPVKDGVEARKLLLDQGENFDLLVSDIEMPLLDGLSLVETLRNDSRTENMPVILFSSIMVKELLDRAEKLKITHVLKPDVYKLVEAVMRIYHECKKNRNY
;
A
#
# COMPACT_ATOMS: atom_id res chain seq x y z
N MET A 1 -4.99 32.64 -10.86
CA MET A 1 -4.94 31.77 -12.07
C MET A 1 -3.73 30.86 -12.10
N GLU A 2 -2.62 31.20 -11.45
CA GLU A 2 -1.43 30.34 -11.29
C GLU A 2 -1.62 29.20 -10.27
N GLU A 3 -2.36 29.44 -9.20
CA GLU A 3 -2.68 28.38 -8.21
C GLU A 3 -3.51 27.21 -8.79
N LYS A 4 -4.40 27.47 -9.74
CA LYS A 4 -5.15 26.40 -10.43
C LYS A 4 -4.27 25.57 -11.38
N ARG A 5 -3.23 26.16 -11.97
CA ARG A 5 -2.28 25.43 -12.83
C ARG A 5 -1.35 24.51 -12.06
N ASN A 6 -0.96 24.85 -10.83
CA ASN A 6 -0.12 24.01 -9.98
C ASN A 6 -0.87 22.79 -9.39
N VAL A 7 -2.20 22.89 -9.21
CA VAL A 7 -3.03 21.75 -8.76
C VAL A 7 -3.30 20.77 -9.89
N GLU A 8 -3.38 21.24 -11.15
CA GLU A 8 -3.59 20.39 -12.32
C GLU A 8 -2.34 19.60 -12.74
N ALA A 9 -1.12 20.07 -12.42
CA ALA A 9 0.11 19.37 -12.79
C ALA A 9 0.44 18.16 -11.89
N ALA A 10 -0.19 18.00 -10.73
CA ALA A 10 0.10 16.95 -9.75
C ALA A 10 -0.91 15.79 -9.77
N SER A 11 -1.97 15.83 -10.55
CA SER A 11 -2.92 14.71 -10.61
C SER A 11 -2.47 13.67 -11.64
N ARG A 12 -1.49 12.83 -11.28
CA ARG A 12 -1.34 11.55 -11.98
C ARG A 12 -2.66 10.81 -11.85
N LYS A 13 -3.31 10.59 -12.99
CA LYS A 13 -4.55 9.82 -13.08
C LYS A 13 -4.28 8.43 -12.52
N TRP A 14 -4.96 8.09 -11.46
CA TRP A 14 -4.84 6.77 -10.84
C TRP A 14 -5.58 5.74 -11.69
N GLU A 15 -4.94 4.62 -11.99
CA GLU A 15 -5.49 3.60 -12.87
C GLU A 15 -5.79 2.30 -12.11
N VAL A 16 -6.96 1.74 -12.35
CA VAL A 16 -7.40 0.49 -11.76
C VAL A 16 -7.81 -0.51 -12.83
N VAL A 17 -7.52 -1.78 -12.58
CA VAL A 17 -8.08 -2.90 -13.35
C VAL A 17 -9.44 -3.24 -12.77
N VAL A 18 -10.49 -3.10 -13.57
CA VAL A 18 -11.86 -3.48 -13.16
C VAL A 18 -12.14 -4.92 -13.56
N PHE A 19 -12.66 -5.69 -12.61
CA PHE A 19 -13.02 -7.09 -12.80
C PHE A 19 -14.35 -7.43 -12.11
N THR A 20 -14.90 -8.58 -12.41
CA THR A 20 -16.20 -9.03 -11.90
C THR A 20 -16.09 -10.29 -11.06
N LEU A 21 -16.89 -10.36 -9.99
CA LEU A 21 -17.18 -11.55 -9.22
C LEU A 21 -18.70 -11.63 -9.03
N GLY A 22 -19.32 -12.65 -9.62
CA GLY A 22 -20.78 -12.74 -9.69
C GLY A 22 -21.36 -11.57 -10.47
N LYS A 23 -22.22 -10.80 -9.80
CA LYS A 23 -22.87 -9.61 -10.38
C LYS A 23 -22.14 -8.29 -10.02
N ASP A 24 -21.20 -8.35 -9.13
CA ASP A 24 -20.54 -7.19 -8.55
C ASP A 24 -19.24 -6.85 -9.27
N ALA A 25 -18.90 -5.56 -9.26
CA ALA A 25 -17.68 -5.04 -9.84
C ALA A 25 -16.67 -4.68 -8.75
N PHE A 26 -15.45 -5.09 -8.98
CA PHE A 26 -14.31 -4.86 -8.12
C PHE A 26 -13.18 -4.21 -8.91
N ALA A 27 -12.24 -3.63 -8.20
CA ALA A 27 -11.06 -3.06 -8.80
C ALA A 27 -9.82 -3.34 -7.97
N ILE A 28 -8.67 -3.29 -8.63
CA ILE A 28 -7.34 -3.36 -8.03
C ILE A 28 -6.45 -2.35 -8.76
N ASN A 29 -5.44 -1.81 -8.08
CA ASN A 29 -4.47 -0.90 -8.69
C ASN A 29 -3.75 -1.59 -9.87
N VAL A 30 -3.67 -0.91 -11.02
CA VAL A 30 -3.02 -1.41 -12.23
C VAL A 30 -1.54 -1.75 -11.98
N ASN A 31 -0.82 -0.93 -11.21
CA ASN A 31 0.61 -1.12 -10.97
C ASN A 31 0.93 -2.42 -10.23
N LYS A 32 -0.03 -2.93 -9.48
CA LYS A 32 0.06 -4.16 -8.69
C LYS A 32 -0.33 -5.42 -9.49
N THR A 33 -0.90 -5.23 -10.69
CA THR A 33 -1.29 -6.30 -11.61
C THR A 33 -0.20 -6.50 -12.65
N ARG A 34 0.35 -7.70 -12.75
CA ARG A 34 1.43 -8.02 -13.70
C ARG A 34 0.89 -8.52 -15.04
N GLU A 35 -0.04 -9.45 -14.99
CA GLU A 35 -0.65 -10.02 -16.19
C GLU A 35 -2.00 -10.66 -15.89
N ILE A 36 -2.79 -10.87 -16.94
CA ILE A 36 -4.10 -11.52 -16.88
C ILE A 36 -4.07 -12.74 -17.79
N LEU A 37 -4.33 -13.91 -17.22
CA LEU A 37 -4.24 -15.19 -17.89
C LEU A 37 -5.61 -15.85 -17.99
N ARG A 38 -5.74 -16.79 -18.93
CA ARG A 38 -6.87 -17.71 -18.94
C ARG A 38 -6.65 -18.80 -17.91
N TRP A 39 -7.71 -19.27 -17.29
CA TRP A 39 -7.66 -20.45 -16.46
C TRP A 39 -7.27 -21.68 -17.28
N THR A 40 -6.25 -22.39 -16.84
CA THR A 40 -5.74 -23.62 -17.48
C THR A 40 -5.69 -24.81 -16.50
N GLY A 41 -6.22 -24.61 -15.31
CA GLY A 41 -6.13 -25.60 -14.23
C GLY A 41 -5.03 -25.30 -13.23
N CYS A 42 -5.07 -26.04 -12.12
CA CYS A 42 -4.04 -25.99 -11.09
C CYS A 42 -3.82 -27.38 -10.50
N ARG A 43 -2.71 -27.56 -9.80
CA ARG A 43 -2.47 -28.70 -8.94
C ARG A 43 -2.97 -28.38 -7.55
N PRO A 44 -4.00 -29.08 -7.03
CA PRO A 44 -4.46 -28.89 -5.67
C PRO A 44 -3.35 -29.22 -4.66
N ILE A 45 -3.29 -28.47 -3.58
CA ILE A 45 -2.42 -28.77 -2.44
C ILE A 45 -3.26 -28.81 -1.16
N PRO A 46 -2.89 -29.66 -0.18
CA PRO A 46 -3.58 -29.68 1.11
C PRO A 46 -3.43 -28.32 1.81
N THR A 47 -4.54 -27.69 2.15
CA THR A 47 -4.59 -26.42 2.87
C THR A 47 -5.81 -26.34 3.76
N LYS A 48 -5.72 -25.50 4.81
CA LYS A 48 -6.85 -25.16 5.68
C LYS A 48 -7.61 -23.92 5.19
N VAL A 49 -7.11 -23.25 4.16
CA VAL A 49 -7.71 -22.02 3.61
C VAL A 49 -8.59 -22.40 2.41
N PRO A 50 -9.92 -22.35 2.51
CA PRO A 50 -10.82 -22.79 1.44
C PRO A 50 -10.64 -22.03 0.11
N ALA A 51 -10.26 -20.75 0.19
CA ALA A 51 -10.04 -19.91 -0.98
C ALA A 51 -8.76 -20.26 -1.74
N PHE A 52 -7.81 -20.96 -1.13
CA PHE A 52 -6.58 -21.39 -1.77
C PHE A 52 -6.84 -22.66 -2.59
N VAL A 53 -6.98 -22.51 -3.91
CA VAL A 53 -7.38 -23.61 -4.79
C VAL A 53 -6.25 -24.50 -5.27
N GLY A 54 -5.01 -24.08 -5.14
CA GLY A 54 -3.83 -24.86 -5.53
C GLY A 54 -2.71 -23.99 -6.09
N ILE A 55 -1.81 -24.63 -6.84
CA ILE A 55 -0.68 -23.99 -7.50
C ILE A 55 -0.68 -24.28 -9.00
N THR A 56 -0.24 -23.32 -9.78
CA THR A 56 0.07 -23.50 -11.20
C THR A 56 1.51 -23.05 -11.47
N THR A 57 2.02 -23.30 -12.67
CA THR A 57 3.36 -22.83 -13.07
C THR A 57 3.22 -21.76 -14.13
N LEU A 58 3.85 -20.63 -13.91
CA LEU A 58 3.89 -19.51 -14.82
C LEU A 58 5.35 -19.18 -15.12
N ARG A 59 5.81 -19.44 -16.38
CA ARG A 59 7.21 -19.18 -16.79
C ARG A 59 8.22 -19.74 -15.79
N ASP A 60 8.06 -21.01 -15.43
CA ASP A 60 8.90 -21.75 -14.47
C ASP A 60 8.83 -21.27 -13.01
N VAL A 61 7.95 -20.31 -12.69
CA VAL A 61 7.69 -19.87 -11.33
C VAL A 61 6.39 -20.50 -10.82
N LEU A 62 6.42 -21.06 -9.61
CA LEU A 62 5.21 -21.55 -8.94
C LEU A 62 4.33 -20.38 -8.54
N LEU A 63 3.08 -20.42 -8.98
CA LEU A 63 2.08 -19.38 -8.74
C LEU A 63 0.96 -19.95 -7.86
N PRO A 64 0.87 -19.57 -6.58
CA PRO A 64 -0.26 -19.87 -5.72
C PRO A 64 -1.55 -19.22 -6.24
N LEU A 65 -2.68 -19.92 -6.13
CA LEU A 65 -3.95 -19.45 -6.67
C LEU A 65 -5.02 -19.33 -5.59
N ILE A 66 -5.62 -18.14 -5.51
CA ILE A 66 -6.74 -17.83 -4.62
C ILE A 66 -7.99 -17.54 -5.44
N ASP A 67 -9.06 -18.21 -5.11
CA ASP A 67 -10.38 -17.90 -5.66
C ASP A 67 -11.02 -16.78 -4.85
N LEU A 68 -11.06 -15.57 -5.41
CA LEU A 68 -11.63 -14.39 -4.74
C LEU A 68 -13.13 -14.55 -4.47
N ARG A 69 -13.86 -15.37 -5.24
CA ARG A 69 -15.28 -15.64 -4.99
C ARG A 69 -15.46 -16.37 -3.67
N ILE A 70 -14.63 -17.41 -3.45
CA ILE A 70 -14.65 -18.17 -2.20
C ILE A 70 -14.16 -17.29 -1.05
N PHE A 71 -13.08 -16.53 -1.27
CA PHE A 71 -12.51 -15.66 -0.24
C PHE A 71 -13.49 -14.60 0.25
N LEU A 72 -14.20 -13.94 -0.66
CA LEU A 72 -15.16 -12.88 -0.34
C LEU A 72 -16.58 -13.40 -0.09
N GLY A 73 -16.81 -14.73 -0.19
CA GLY A 73 -18.13 -15.34 0.00
C GLY A 73 -19.15 -14.96 -1.09
N ILE A 74 -18.68 -14.74 -2.32
CA ILE A 74 -19.52 -14.28 -3.44
C ILE A 74 -19.98 -15.49 -4.27
N ASN A 75 -21.29 -15.57 -4.51
CA ASN A 75 -21.85 -16.56 -5.39
C ASN A 75 -21.66 -16.16 -6.86
N SER A 76 -21.04 -17.05 -7.64
CA SER A 76 -20.88 -16.88 -9.08
C SER A 76 -21.44 -18.09 -9.84
N THR A 77 -22.06 -17.83 -10.96
CA THR A 77 -22.52 -18.85 -11.92
C THR A 77 -21.54 -19.08 -13.05
N VAL A 78 -20.42 -18.36 -13.08
CA VAL A 78 -19.39 -18.50 -14.12
C VAL A 78 -18.64 -19.83 -13.90
N PRO A 79 -18.61 -20.72 -14.89
CA PRO A 79 -17.86 -21.96 -14.80
C PRO A 79 -16.36 -21.68 -14.60
N MET A 80 -15.69 -22.52 -13.82
CA MET A 80 -14.25 -22.39 -13.54
C MET A 80 -13.41 -22.28 -14.82
N ALA A 81 -13.75 -23.03 -15.86
CA ALA A 81 -13.05 -22.99 -17.16
C ALA A 81 -13.08 -21.61 -17.86
N ASN A 82 -14.04 -20.77 -17.51
CA ASN A 82 -14.21 -19.43 -18.09
C ASN A 82 -13.58 -18.32 -17.24
N THR A 83 -13.10 -18.64 -16.04
CA THR A 83 -12.47 -17.67 -15.15
C THR A 83 -11.16 -17.14 -15.71
N LYS A 84 -10.72 -16.01 -15.17
CA LYS A 84 -9.42 -15.43 -15.45
C LYS A 84 -8.54 -15.54 -14.21
N VAL A 85 -7.23 -15.61 -14.45
CA VAL A 85 -6.22 -15.52 -13.40
C VAL A 85 -5.58 -14.15 -13.51
N MET A 86 -5.81 -13.30 -12.55
CA MET A 86 -5.15 -12.00 -12.43
C MET A 86 -3.90 -12.20 -11.56
N VAL A 87 -2.73 -12.07 -12.17
CA VAL A 87 -1.45 -12.22 -11.47
C VAL A 87 -1.10 -10.90 -10.81
N VAL A 88 -1.01 -10.94 -9.49
CA VAL A 88 -0.58 -9.81 -8.66
C VAL A 88 0.77 -10.10 -8.05
N GLU A 89 1.51 -9.05 -7.74
CA GLU A 89 2.81 -9.16 -7.09
C GLU A 89 2.86 -8.25 -5.86
N PHE A 90 3.28 -8.82 -4.75
CA PHE A 90 3.47 -8.15 -3.48
C PHE A 90 4.75 -8.65 -2.83
N ASN A 91 5.72 -7.75 -2.61
CA ASN A 91 6.98 -8.09 -1.92
C ASN A 91 7.69 -9.31 -2.53
N ASP A 92 7.86 -9.33 -3.84
CA ASP A 92 8.42 -10.46 -4.61
C ASP A 92 7.58 -11.75 -4.57
N ILE A 93 6.46 -11.76 -3.85
CA ILE A 93 5.50 -12.86 -3.85
C ILE A 93 4.52 -12.65 -5.00
N LYS A 94 4.51 -13.58 -5.94
CA LYS A 94 3.51 -13.62 -7.02
C LYS A 94 2.37 -14.53 -6.62
N MET A 95 1.15 -14.04 -6.83
CA MET A 95 -0.07 -14.77 -6.55
C MET A 95 -1.08 -14.58 -7.66
N GLY A 96 -1.86 -15.61 -7.94
CA GLY A 96 -2.94 -15.52 -8.93
C GLY A 96 -4.30 -15.44 -8.25
N PHE A 97 -5.07 -14.42 -8.57
CA PHE A 97 -6.45 -14.28 -8.15
C PHE A 97 -7.39 -14.78 -9.25
N LEU A 98 -8.22 -15.77 -8.94
CA LEU A 98 -9.28 -16.21 -9.82
C LEU A 98 -10.45 -15.25 -9.74
N VAL A 99 -10.85 -14.73 -10.91
CA VAL A 99 -11.94 -13.78 -11.08
C VAL A 99 -12.85 -14.23 -12.23
N ASP A 100 -14.11 -13.83 -12.24
CA ASP A 100 -15.07 -14.25 -13.27
C ASP A 100 -14.77 -13.61 -14.63
N GLY A 101 -14.39 -12.35 -14.62
CA GLY A 101 -14.03 -11.62 -15.83
C GLY A 101 -13.21 -10.38 -15.52
N VAL A 102 -12.44 -9.93 -16.49
CA VAL A 102 -11.75 -8.66 -16.43
C VAL A 102 -12.33 -7.76 -17.48
N GLU A 103 -12.72 -6.54 -17.12
CA GLU A 103 -13.40 -5.63 -18.02
C GLU A 103 -12.42 -4.72 -18.74
N ARG A 104 -11.89 -3.75 -18.03
CA ARG A 104 -11.00 -2.72 -18.58
C ARG A 104 -10.18 -2.03 -17.52
N ILE A 105 -9.11 -1.37 -17.93
CA ILE A 105 -8.41 -0.39 -17.10
C ILE A 105 -9.24 0.90 -17.11
N ARG A 106 -9.41 1.48 -15.92
CA ARG A 106 -10.10 2.76 -15.73
C ARG A 106 -9.21 3.76 -15.02
N GLN A 107 -9.31 5.00 -15.43
CA GLN A 107 -8.80 6.14 -14.70
C GLN A 107 -9.82 6.55 -13.65
N VAL A 108 -9.33 6.84 -12.44
CA VAL A 108 -10.12 7.23 -11.28
C VAL A 108 -9.61 8.58 -10.80
N ASN A 109 -10.53 9.51 -10.55
CA ASN A 109 -10.23 10.82 -9.98
C ASN A 109 -10.59 10.85 -8.50
N ALA A 110 -10.09 11.86 -7.78
CA ALA A 110 -10.37 12.07 -6.36
C ALA A 110 -11.87 12.12 -6.03
N GLU A 111 -12.65 12.79 -6.88
CA GLU A 111 -14.09 12.97 -6.75
C GLU A 111 -14.89 11.67 -6.93
N ASP A 112 -14.32 10.68 -7.61
CA ASP A 112 -14.94 9.37 -7.81
C ASP A 112 -14.84 8.47 -6.56
N LEU A 113 -13.93 8.79 -5.63
CA LEU A 113 -13.61 7.95 -4.48
C LEU A 113 -14.44 8.32 -3.25
N ASP A 114 -15.13 7.34 -2.70
CA ASP A 114 -15.80 7.44 -1.43
C ASP A 114 -15.07 6.60 -0.38
N SER A 115 -14.48 7.28 0.59
CA SER A 115 -13.86 6.64 1.77
C SER A 115 -14.84 6.50 2.92
N SER A 116 -16.12 6.89 2.73
CA SER A 116 -17.12 6.76 3.77
C SER A 116 -17.30 5.28 4.07
N LYS A 117 -16.71 4.86 5.19
CA LYS A 117 -16.98 3.55 5.78
C LYS A 117 -18.48 3.43 5.88
N MET A 118 -19.06 2.42 5.24
CA MET A 118 -20.46 2.10 5.47
C MET A 118 -20.63 1.93 6.98
N ARG A 119 -21.39 2.85 7.59
CA ARG A 119 -21.59 2.88 9.05
C ARG A 119 -22.10 1.51 9.50
N GLY A 120 -21.27 0.77 10.23
CA GLY A 120 -21.64 -0.53 10.80
C GLY A 120 -21.18 -1.78 10.03
N VAL A 121 -20.51 -1.67 8.89
CA VAL A 121 -19.94 -2.83 8.17
C VAL A 121 -18.43 -2.66 8.06
N SER A 122 -17.67 -3.57 8.65
CA SER A 122 -16.22 -3.62 8.48
C SER A 122 -15.92 -4.28 7.14
N LEU A 123 -15.61 -3.48 6.13
CA LEU A 123 -15.12 -3.97 4.85
C LEU A 123 -13.59 -4.06 4.94
N LYS A 124 -13.08 -5.09 5.61
CA LYS A 124 -11.67 -5.28 5.93
C LYS A 124 -10.76 -5.22 4.69
N TRP A 125 -11.25 -5.66 3.54
CA TRP A 125 -10.48 -5.77 2.30
C TRP A 125 -10.88 -4.75 1.23
N VAL A 126 -11.58 -3.67 1.61
CA VAL A 126 -12.00 -2.60 0.69
C VAL A 126 -11.35 -1.29 1.11
N LEU A 127 -10.53 -0.71 0.21
CA LEU A 127 -9.88 0.58 0.40
C LEU A 127 -10.85 1.73 0.15
N TYR A 128 -11.54 1.69 -0.99
CA TYR A 128 -12.46 2.74 -1.45
C TYR A 128 -13.63 2.15 -2.21
N ILE A 129 -14.71 2.93 -2.27
CA ILE A 129 -15.82 2.70 -3.20
C ILE A 129 -15.66 3.72 -4.33
N ILE A 130 -15.51 3.25 -5.55
CA ILE A 130 -15.47 4.09 -6.74
C ILE A 130 -16.92 4.27 -7.19
N LYS A 131 -17.45 5.49 -7.07
CA LYS A 131 -18.81 5.83 -7.47
C LYS A 131 -18.91 5.91 -8.99
N ARG A 132 -19.96 5.31 -9.56
CA ARG A 132 -20.32 5.38 -10.98
C ARG A 132 -21.83 5.37 -11.16
N ASP A 133 -22.29 5.98 -12.25
CA ASP A 133 -23.72 6.18 -12.52
C ASP A 133 -24.51 4.85 -12.56
N GLU A 134 -23.92 3.79 -13.10
CA GLU A 134 -24.59 2.50 -13.26
C GLU A 134 -24.38 1.53 -12.09
N ARG A 135 -23.19 1.56 -11.46
CA ARG A 135 -22.82 0.67 -10.34
C ARG A 135 -21.59 1.18 -9.60
N ASN A 136 -21.56 0.92 -8.31
CA ASN A 136 -20.35 1.13 -7.50
C ASN A 136 -19.32 0.02 -7.77
N ILE A 137 -18.03 0.38 -7.73
CA ILE A 137 -16.92 -0.54 -7.89
C ILE A 137 -16.16 -0.54 -6.56
N LEU A 138 -15.92 -1.72 -5.99
CA LEU A 138 -15.19 -1.86 -4.74
C LEU A 138 -13.70 -2.04 -5.04
N LEU A 139 -12.90 -1.07 -4.60
CA LEU A 139 -11.45 -1.16 -4.69
C LEU A 139 -10.91 -2.02 -3.57
N LEU A 140 -10.27 -3.13 -3.92
CA LEU A 140 -9.79 -4.12 -2.96
C LEU A 140 -8.38 -3.80 -2.46
N ASP A 141 -8.18 -4.03 -1.16
CA ASP A 141 -6.87 -4.16 -0.51
C ASP A 141 -6.35 -5.59 -0.73
N TYR A 142 -5.67 -5.80 -1.85
CA TYR A 142 -5.16 -7.12 -2.21
C TYR A 142 -4.02 -7.57 -1.27
N GLU A 143 -3.29 -6.63 -0.68
CA GLU A 143 -2.21 -6.92 0.28
C GLU A 143 -2.80 -7.51 1.56
N ALA A 144 -3.89 -6.94 2.05
CA ALA A 144 -4.65 -7.50 3.16
C ALA A 144 -5.25 -8.88 2.81
N ILE A 145 -5.69 -9.09 1.56
CA ILE A 145 -6.20 -10.39 1.10
C ILE A 145 -5.08 -11.43 1.11
N ILE A 146 -3.89 -11.10 0.59
CA ILE A 146 -2.73 -12.02 0.59
C ILE A 146 -2.34 -12.40 2.02
N GLN A 147 -2.24 -11.44 2.92
CA GLN A 147 -1.88 -11.71 4.32
C GLN A 147 -2.91 -12.59 5.05
N ASP A 148 -4.19 -12.41 4.78
CA ASP A 148 -5.24 -13.25 5.38
C ASP A 148 -5.29 -14.67 4.80
N THR A 149 -4.77 -14.85 3.59
CA THR A 149 -4.73 -16.18 2.94
C THR A 149 -3.46 -16.96 3.22
N ASP A 150 -2.37 -16.29 3.56
CA ASP A 150 -1.11 -16.94 3.94
C ASP A 150 -0.56 -16.36 5.25
N PRO A 151 -0.91 -16.97 6.40
CA PRO A 151 -0.38 -16.56 7.70
C PRO A 151 1.14 -16.63 7.79
N ALA A 152 1.82 -17.46 7.00
CA ALA A 152 3.28 -17.54 7.00
C ALA A 152 3.91 -16.26 6.40
N VAL A 153 3.22 -15.59 5.48
CA VAL A 153 3.63 -14.26 5.00
C VAL A 153 3.55 -13.23 6.12
N ALA A 154 2.52 -13.34 6.99
CA ALA A 154 2.37 -12.47 8.15
C ALA A 154 3.40 -12.76 9.24
N GLU A 155 3.73 -14.02 9.50
CA GLU A 155 4.70 -14.43 10.53
C GLU A 155 6.14 -14.04 10.18
N HIS A 156 6.54 -14.07 8.90
CA HIS A 156 7.86 -13.63 8.48
C HIS A 156 8.09 -12.10 8.58
N MET A 157 7.04 -11.34 8.80
CA MET A 157 7.14 -9.89 8.95
C MET A 157 7.61 -9.42 10.33
N PHE A 158 7.55 -10.26 11.39
CA PHE A 158 7.76 -9.78 12.77
C PHE A 158 8.64 -10.71 13.62
N ASP A 159 9.93 -10.47 13.62
CA ASP A 159 10.83 -10.99 14.67
C ASP A 159 10.84 -10.01 15.86
N LYS A 160 10.03 -10.30 16.87
CA LYS A 160 9.91 -9.48 18.09
C LYS A 160 11.25 -9.22 18.77
N TRP A 161 12.18 -10.17 18.71
CA TRP A 161 13.50 -10.05 19.31
C TRP A 161 14.34 -8.93 18.68
N LYS A 162 14.26 -8.74 17.35
CA LYS A 162 14.94 -7.64 16.67
C LYS A 162 14.35 -6.30 17.07
N LEU A 163 13.01 -6.19 17.12
CA LEU A 163 12.35 -4.95 17.52
C LEU A 163 12.66 -4.57 18.98
N GLU A 164 12.68 -5.55 19.89
CA GLU A 164 13.11 -5.32 21.26
C GLU A 164 14.58 -4.87 21.37
N THR A 165 15.45 -5.35 20.48
CA THR A 165 16.84 -4.90 20.42
C THR A 165 16.92 -3.44 20.02
N PHE A 166 16.15 -2.99 19.04
CA PHE A 166 16.05 -1.58 18.68
C PHE A 166 15.52 -0.74 19.85
N HIS A 167 14.46 -1.20 20.50
CA HIS A 167 13.91 -0.50 21.67
C HIS A 167 14.93 -0.34 22.80
N ARG A 168 15.76 -1.35 23.06
CA ARG A 168 16.84 -1.25 24.07
C ARG A 168 17.92 -0.25 23.70
N GLN A 169 18.17 -0.02 22.40
CA GLN A 169 19.18 0.91 21.92
C GLN A 169 18.74 2.38 22.02
N ILE A 170 17.46 2.67 21.72
CA ILE A 170 16.97 4.05 21.66
C ILE A 170 16.11 4.45 22.86
N GLY A 171 15.56 3.47 23.60
CA GLY A 171 14.65 3.71 24.70
C GLY A 171 13.27 4.18 24.22
N HIS A 172 12.64 5.03 25.02
CA HIS A 172 11.33 5.61 24.75
C HIS A 172 11.50 7.02 24.16
N VAL A 173 11.00 7.23 22.94
CA VAL A 173 11.15 8.47 22.18
C VAL A 173 9.78 9.11 21.96
N GLU A 174 9.53 10.24 22.66
CA GLU A 174 8.27 11.00 22.56
C GLU A 174 8.41 12.29 21.74
N ASP A 175 9.62 12.83 21.66
CA ASP A 175 9.94 14.14 21.05
C ASP A 175 10.30 14.04 19.56
N PHE A 176 10.01 12.93 18.92
CA PHE A 176 10.23 12.70 17.49
C PHE A 176 8.93 12.29 16.81
N HIS A 177 8.34 13.22 16.07
CA HIS A 177 7.01 13.07 15.47
C HIS A 177 7.11 12.47 14.06
N ILE A 178 6.54 11.29 13.88
CA ILE A 178 6.58 10.55 12.62
C ILE A 178 5.19 10.55 11.97
N LEU A 179 5.08 11.10 10.76
CA LEU A 179 3.89 10.99 9.93
C LEU A 179 3.99 9.73 9.08
N VAL A 180 2.99 8.85 9.14
CA VAL A 180 2.94 7.60 8.36
C VAL A 180 1.78 7.66 7.37
N ALA A 181 2.09 7.71 6.08
CA ALA A 181 1.11 7.75 4.99
C ALA A 181 1.11 6.43 4.20
N ASP A 182 -0.01 5.74 4.18
CA ASP A 182 -0.19 4.47 3.47
C ASP A 182 -1.69 4.26 3.21
N ASP A 183 -2.11 3.88 2.02
CA ASP A 183 -3.52 3.70 1.69
C ASP A 183 -4.11 2.40 2.26
N SER A 184 -3.29 1.37 2.43
CA SER A 184 -3.70 0.14 3.10
C SER A 184 -3.85 0.33 4.62
N PRO A 185 -5.07 0.22 5.20
CA PRO A 185 -5.26 0.33 6.64
C PRO A 185 -4.43 -0.68 7.43
N LEU A 186 -4.23 -1.87 6.86
CA LEU A 186 -3.48 -2.95 7.49
C LEU A 186 -1.98 -2.64 7.53
N LEU A 187 -1.37 -2.28 6.38
CA LEU A 187 0.05 -1.95 6.30
C LEU A 187 0.37 -0.69 7.10
N ARG A 188 -0.50 0.31 7.05
CA ARG A 188 -0.39 1.52 7.87
C ARG A 188 -0.34 1.18 9.36
N GLN A 189 -1.27 0.31 9.82
CA GLN A 189 -1.29 -0.12 11.22
C GLN A 189 -0.04 -0.91 11.57
N GLN A 190 0.39 -1.85 10.72
CA GLN A 190 1.61 -2.64 10.94
C GLN A 190 2.86 -1.76 11.02
N THR A 191 3.00 -0.79 10.12
CA THR A 191 4.11 0.18 10.16
C THR A 191 4.12 0.95 11.48
N CYS A 192 2.96 1.44 11.92
CA CYS A 192 2.83 2.12 13.21
C CYS A 192 3.21 1.20 14.39
N ASP A 193 2.75 -0.05 14.37
CA ASP A 193 3.01 -1.00 15.46
C ASP A 193 4.49 -1.38 15.57
N VAL A 194 5.15 -1.57 14.42
CA VAL A 194 6.61 -1.82 14.37
C VAL A 194 7.40 -0.65 14.94
N LEU A 195 7.07 0.57 14.53
CA LEU A 195 7.74 1.77 15.03
C LEU A 195 7.50 1.95 16.54
N LYS A 196 6.29 1.69 17.04
CA LYS A 196 5.98 1.72 18.48
C LYS A 196 6.75 0.67 19.25
N GLN A 197 6.81 -0.56 18.76
CA GLN A 197 7.57 -1.64 19.38
C GLN A 197 9.07 -1.36 19.40
N SER A 198 9.55 -0.55 18.45
CA SER A 198 10.95 -0.11 18.38
C SER A 198 11.28 1.10 19.28
N GLY A 199 10.27 1.69 19.98
CA GLY A 199 10.48 2.75 20.96
C GLY A 199 9.94 4.13 20.57
N PHE A 200 9.50 4.36 19.34
CA PHE A 200 8.90 5.62 18.91
C PHE A 200 7.42 5.67 19.29
N THR A 201 6.96 6.75 19.95
CA THR A 201 5.58 6.82 20.46
C THR A 201 4.73 7.87 19.77
N SER A 202 5.34 8.93 19.23
CA SER A 202 4.63 10.02 18.56
C SER A 202 4.49 9.72 17.05
N ILE A 203 3.54 8.83 16.73
CA ILE A 203 3.30 8.34 15.36
C ILE A 203 1.88 8.71 14.93
N TYR A 204 1.78 9.34 13.77
CA TYR A 204 0.54 9.91 13.22
C TYR A 204 0.20 9.25 11.89
N PRO A 205 -0.76 8.31 11.87
CA PRO A 205 -1.16 7.64 10.64
C PRO A 205 -2.14 8.48 9.82
N VAL A 206 -1.90 8.56 8.51
CA VAL A 206 -2.80 9.15 7.51
C VAL A 206 -3.02 8.17 6.34
N LYS A 207 -4.17 8.26 5.70
CA LYS A 207 -4.63 7.26 4.73
C LYS A 207 -4.15 7.49 3.30
N ASP A 208 -3.64 8.68 2.98
CA ASP A 208 -3.21 9.02 1.62
C ASP A 208 -2.29 10.26 1.61
N GLY A 209 -1.70 10.53 0.46
CA GLY A 209 -0.81 11.69 0.28
C GLY A 209 -1.53 13.03 0.39
N VAL A 210 -2.84 13.09 0.12
CA VAL A 210 -3.63 14.32 0.23
C VAL A 210 -3.80 14.72 1.69
N GLU A 211 -4.09 13.73 2.56
CA GLU A 211 -4.20 13.96 3.99
C GLU A 211 -2.84 14.35 4.60
N ALA A 212 -1.75 13.68 4.18
CA ALA A 212 -0.39 14.04 4.57
C ALA A 212 -0.03 15.48 4.15
N ARG A 213 -0.28 15.85 2.90
CA ARG A 213 -0.04 17.20 2.40
C ARG A 213 -0.82 18.26 3.20
N LYS A 214 -2.10 17.97 3.50
CA LYS A 214 -2.95 18.86 4.27
C LYS A 214 -2.36 19.17 5.66
N LEU A 215 -1.89 18.15 6.38
CA LEU A 215 -1.26 18.33 7.69
C LEU A 215 0.02 19.16 7.58
N LEU A 216 0.90 18.79 6.65
CA LEU A 216 2.22 19.37 6.51
C LEU A 216 2.21 20.81 5.96
N LEU A 217 1.40 21.09 4.94
CA LEU A 217 1.41 22.35 4.22
C LEU A 217 0.23 23.26 4.58
N ASP A 218 -0.99 22.74 4.62
CA ASP A 218 -2.18 23.57 4.81
C ASP A 218 -2.40 23.90 6.28
N GLN A 219 -2.15 22.94 7.20
CA GLN A 219 -2.27 23.14 8.66
C GLN A 219 -0.94 23.54 9.31
N GLY A 220 0.19 23.30 8.62
CA GLY A 220 1.50 23.69 9.11
C GLY A 220 1.94 22.92 10.36
N GLU A 221 1.47 21.68 10.53
CA GLU A 221 1.89 20.82 11.63
C GLU A 221 3.35 20.38 11.46
N ASN A 222 4.09 20.36 12.56
CA ASN A 222 5.51 20.02 12.57
C ASN A 222 5.71 18.52 12.79
N PHE A 223 6.35 17.89 11.81
CA PHE A 223 6.81 16.51 11.89
C PHE A 223 8.31 16.44 11.63
N ASP A 224 8.97 15.48 12.24
CA ASP A 224 10.41 15.26 12.10
C ASP A 224 10.74 14.31 10.96
N LEU A 225 9.80 13.47 10.58
CA LEU A 225 9.95 12.44 9.56
C LEU A 225 8.61 12.12 8.90
N LEU A 226 8.62 11.99 7.57
CA LEU A 226 7.56 11.34 6.80
C LEU A 226 8.00 9.94 6.40
N VAL A 227 7.21 8.93 6.75
CA VAL A 227 7.26 7.58 6.18
C VAL A 227 6.05 7.43 5.25
N SER A 228 6.27 7.26 3.96
CA SER A 228 5.19 7.24 2.97
C SER A 228 5.28 6.02 2.07
N ASP A 229 4.14 5.38 1.80
CA ASP A 229 4.03 4.54 0.61
C ASP A 229 4.16 5.41 -0.66
N ILE A 230 4.58 4.78 -1.75
CA ILE A 230 4.61 5.42 -3.08
C ILE A 230 3.23 5.32 -3.72
N GLU A 231 2.61 4.15 -3.67
CA GLU A 231 1.40 3.82 -4.43
C GLU A 231 0.11 4.17 -3.70
N MET A 232 -0.10 5.44 -3.44
CA MET A 232 -1.35 5.92 -2.85
C MET A 232 -2.26 6.56 -3.89
N PRO A 233 -3.60 6.44 -3.75
CA PRO A 233 -4.54 7.14 -4.61
C PRO A 233 -4.47 8.65 -4.40
N LEU A 234 -4.89 9.41 -5.40
CA LEU A 234 -5.02 10.87 -5.44
C LEU A 234 -3.69 11.61 -5.49
N LEU A 235 -2.80 11.37 -4.55
CA LEU A 235 -1.46 11.93 -4.48
C LEU A 235 -0.48 10.83 -4.06
N ASP A 236 0.32 10.36 -5.01
CA ASP A 236 1.35 9.36 -4.75
C ASP A 236 2.48 9.92 -3.89
N GLY A 237 3.23 9.03 -3.21
CA GLY A 237 4.28 9.43 -2.27
C GLY A 237 5.39 10.26 -2.90
N LEU A 238 5.76 10.02 -4.17
CA LEU A 238 6.78 10.82 -4.86
C LEU A 238 6.29 12.22 -5.19
N SER A 239 5.06 12.33 -5.71
CA SER A 239 4.43 13.61 -6.01
C SER A 239 4.20 14.43 -4.73
N LEU A 240 3.88 13.74 -3.61
CA LEU A 240 3.83 14.38 -2.30
C LEU A 240 5.18 14.99 -1.96
N VAL A 241 6.28 14.23 -2.04
CA VAL A 241 7.61 14.72 -1.70
C VAL A 241 8.06 15.84 -2.63
N GLU A 242 7.81 15.77 -3.93
CA GLU A 242 8.07 16.89 -4.86
C GLU A 242 7.38 18.18 -4.41
N THR A 243 6.12 18.07 -3.95
CA THR A 243 5.38 19.21 -3.40
C THR A 243 6.03 19.74 -2.12
N LEU A 244 6.47 18.86 -1.21
CA LEU A 244 7.16 19.24 0.03
C LEU A 244 8.51 19.93 -0.22
N ARG A 245 9.27 19.51 -1.25
CA ARG A 245 10.56 20.11 -1.61
C ARG A 245 10.42 21.53 -2.20
N ASN A 246 9.21 21.90 -2.63
CA ASN A 246 8.91 23.24 -3.16
C ASN A 246 8.42 24.24 -2.08
N ASP A 247 8.26 23.80 -0.82
CA ASP A 247 7.86 24.67 0.30
C ASP A 247 9.02 24.79 1.31
N SER A 248 9.45 26.01 1.61
CA SER A 248 10.60 26.30 2.48
C SER A 248 10.47 25.74 3.91
N ARG A 249 9.25 25.46 4.38
CA ARG A 249 9.00 24.86 5.70
C ARG A 249 9.30 23.36 5.73
N THR A 250 9.19 22.68 4.58
CA THR A 250 9.28 21.22 4.48
C THR A 250 10.36 20.73 3.51
N GLU A 251 11.05 21.65 2.80
CA GLU A 251 12.08 21.32 1.79
C GLU A 251 13.19 20.40 2.32
N ASN A 252 13.56 20.56 3.59
CA ASN A 252 14.61 19.76 4.24
C ASN A 252 14.08 18.65 5.16
N MET A 253 12.75 18.45 5.23
CA MET A 253 12.17 17.42 6.07
C MET A 253 12.63 16.02 5.60
N PRO A 254 13.13 15.18 6.50
CA PRO A 254 13.48 13.80 6.17
C PRO A 254 12.28 13.01 5.66
N VAL A 255 12.51 12.18 4.64
CA VAL A 255 11.48 11.32 4.06
C VAL A 255 12.04 9.93 3.85
N ILE A 256 11.26 8.92 4.23
CA ILE A 256 11.45 7.51 3.87
C ILE A 256 10.29 7.10 2.98
N LEU A 257 10.59 6.64 1.77
CA LEU A 257 9.61 5.93 0.96
C LEU A 257 9.68 4.43 1.28
N PHE A 258 8.59 3.90 1.84
CA PHE A 258 8.45 2.50 2.20
C PHE A 258 7.44 1.84 1.27
N SER A 259 7.92 1.19 0.20
CA SER A 259 7.09 0.75 -0.91
C SER A 259 7.47 -0.63 -1.43
N SER A 260 6.51 -1.31 -2.05
CA SER A 260 6.69 -2.61 -2.69
C SER A 260 7.34 -2.54 -4.07
N ILE A 261 7.54 -1.33 -4.62
CA ILE A 261 8.05 -1.14 -5.98
C ILE A 261 9.49 -0.63 -5.98
N MET A 262 10.32 -1.31 -6.78
CA MET A 262 11.66 -0.87 -7.10
C MET A 262 11.84 -0.83 -8.63
N VAL A 263 11.57 0.33 -9.24
CA VAL A 263 11.94 0.59 -10.64
C VAL A 263 13.04 1.66 -10.68
N LYS A 264 13.95 1.52 -11.66
CA LYS A 264 15.12 2.39 -11.77
C LYS A 264 14.75 3.88 -11.82
N GLU A 265 13.71 4.22 -12.56
CA GLU A 265 13.24 5.61 -12.67
C GLU A 265 12.80 6.21 -11.33
N LEU A 266 12.22 5.37 -10.44
CA LEU A 266 11.83 5.80 -9.08
C LEU A 266 13.06 6.03 -8.21
N LEU A 267 14.07 5.17 -8.32
CA LEU A 267 15.33 5.33 -7.57
C LEU A 267 16.07 6.60 -8.00
N ASP A 268 16.18 6.86 -9.30
CA ASP A 268 16.82 8.07 -9.85
C ASP A 268 16.10 9.36 -9.38
N ARG A 269 14.75 9.33 -9.24
CA ARG A 269 13.97 10.45 -8.68
C ARG A 269 14.16 10.58 -7.18
N ALA A 270 14.13 9.48 -6.44
CA ALA A 270 14.33 9.46 -4.99
C ALA A 270 15.72 10.03 -4.62
N GLU A 271 16.77 9.68 -5.35
CA GLU A 271 18.11 10.20 -5.15
C GLU A 271 18.16 11.73 -5.35
N LYS A 272 17.57 12.23 -6.43
CA LYS A 272 17.49 13.69 -6.70
C LYS A 272 16.76 14.45 -5.61
N LEU A 273 15.75 13.84 -5.02
CA LEU A 273 14.93 14.45 -3.95
C LEU A 273 15.51 14.20 -2.54
N LYS A 274 16.68 13.56 -2.43
CA LYS A 274 17.35 13.17 -1.17
C LYS A 274 16.44 12.37 -0.25
N ILE A 275 15.80 11.35 -0.80
CA ILE A 275 14.86 10.47 -0.09
C ILE A 275 15.55 9.16 0.26
N THR A 276 15.33 8.65 1.46
CA THR A 276 15.66 7.27 1.82
C THR A 276 14.57 6.35 1.28
N HIS A 277 14.95 5.31 0.54
CA HIS A 277 14.02 4.29 0.06
C HIS A 277 14.24 2.98 0.80
N VAL A 278 13.15 2.37 1.26
CA VAL A 278 13.12 1.06 1.90
C VAL A 278 12.06 0.20 1.22
N LEU A 279 12.42 -1.02 0.86
CA LEU A 279 11.48 -1.97 0.26
C LEU A 279 10.62 -2.65 1.32
N LYS A 280 9.31 -2.66 1.10
CA LYS A 280 8.41 -3.58 1.82
C LYS A 280 8.77 -5.04 1.45
N PRO A 281 8.69 -6.00 2.38
CA PRO A 281 8.20 -5.88 3.77
C PRO A 281 9.32 -5.64 4.80
N ASP A 282 10.50 -5.17 4.41
CA ASP A 282 11.66 -5.09 5.30
C ASP A 282 11.49 -4.02 6.38
N VAL A 283 10.66 -4.35 7.37
CA VAL A 283 10.37 -3.47 8.51
C VAL A 283 11.61 -3.19 9.37
N TYR A 284 12.61 -4.09 9.33
CA TYR A 284 13.86 -3.88 10.09
C TYR A 284 14.71 -2.80 9.45
N LYS A 285 14.87 -2.82 8.13
CA LYS A 285 15.52 -1.72 7.41
C LYS A 285 14.76 -0.40 7.57
N LEU A 286 13.42 -0.46 7.64
CA LEU A 286 12.64 0.73 7.96
C LEU A 286 13.02 1.29 9.32
N VAL A 287 13.03 0.47 10.37
CA VAL A 287 13.41 0.91 11.74
C VAL A 287 14.84 1.42 11.78
N GLU A 288 15.80 0.73 11.14
CA GLU A 288 17.19 1.18 11.03
C GLU A 288 17.30 2.56 10.37
N ALA A 289 16.54 2.79 9.30
CA ALA A 289 16.51 4.08 8.61
C ALA A 289 15.91 5.18 9.50
N VAL A 290 14.82 4.89 10.21
CA VAL A 290 14.21 5.83 11.16
C VAL A 290 15.17 6.17 12.29
N MET A 291 15.83 5.17 12.89
CA MET A 291 16.83 5.39 13.94
C MET A 291 18.00 6.26 13.47
N ARG A 292 18.51 6.01 12.26
CA ARG A 292 19.58 6.82 11.69
C ARG A 292 19.16 8.29 11.57
N ILE A 293 17.97 8.54 10.99
CA ILE A 293 17.44 9.90 10.84
C ILE A 293 17.20 10.56 12.20
N TYR A 294 16.65 9.83 13.17
CA TYR A 294 16.48 10.32 14.54
C TYR A 294 17.81 10.80 15.15
N HIS A 295 18.87 9.99 15.04
CA HIS A 295 20.19 10.36 15.56
C HIS A 295 20.81 11.57 14.85
N GLU A 296 20.60 11.70 13.52
CA GLU A 296 21.04 12.86 12.73
C GLU A 296 20.29 14.13 13.17
N CYS A 297 18.98 14.06 13.31
CA CYS A 297 18.16 15.19 13.79
C CYS A 297 18.54 15.62 15.21
N LYS A 298 18.80 14.65 16.09
CA LYS A 298 19.20 14.95 17.49
C LYS A 298 20.57 15.61 17.57
N LYS A 299 21.52 15.22 16.74
CA LYS A 299 22.82 15.90 16.65
C LYS A 299 22.66 17.35 16.21
N ASN A 300 21.81 17.62 15.21
CA ASN A 300 21.59 18.95 14.67
C ASN A 300 20.81 19.89 15.60
N ARG A 301 20.02 19.33 16.55
CA ARG A 301 19.30 20.12 17.57
C ARG A 301 20.17 20.50 18.79
N ASN A 302 21.28 19.81 19.00
CA ASN A 302 22.21 20.06 20.12
C ASN A 302 23.35 21.03 19.78
N TYR A 303 23.30 21.68 18.61
CA TYR A 303 24.13 22.79 18.17
C TYR A 303 23.28 24.04 17.91
#